data_d56dc5faf5df7ba3b0373466a16cde48
#
_entry.id   d56dc5faf5df7ba3b0373466a16cde48
#
_cell.length_a   1.000
_cell.length_b   1.000
_cell.length_c   1.000
_cell.angle_alpha   90.00
_cell.angle_beta   90.00
_cell.angle_gamma   90.00
#
_symmetry.space_group_name_H-M   'P 1'
#
loop_
_entity.id
_entity.type
_entity.pdbx_description
1 polymer ?
#
loop_
_entity_poly.entity_id
_entity_poly.type
_entity_poly.pdbx_seq_one_letter_code
_entity_poly.pdbx_strand_id
1 'polypeptide(L)'
;CADFKTRFGPDVFTIFNMTEVSSPIVSEANPTKRGTCGRKRDGVDVRLVDEYDCEVPVGEIGEMIVRTDRPWGMNSGYYKQSVATAEAWRNGWFHTGDCFRVDSDGYYYFVDRMKDAIRRRGENISSFEVEAEVVAYEAVREAAAYAVPSDVGEDEVMVAVAPVEGRSIDAETLVRFLGARMAHFMVPRYVRILDELPKTPSSKVMKHVLRNEGITSDTWDRASIGLQFKRETLTAH
;
A
#
# COMPACT_ATOMS: atom_id res chain seq x y z
N CYS A 1 15.44 -13.00 2.74
CA CYS A 1 16.03 -13.92 1.73
C CYS A 1 17.25 -14.67 2.29
N ALA A 2 18.27 -13.99 2.82
CA ALA A 2 19.51 -14.64 3.31
C ALA A 2 19.25 -15.72 4.37
N ASP A 3 18.38 -15.44 5.37
CA ASP A 3 18.03 -16.42 6.40
C ASP A 3 17.32 -17.65 5.82
N PHE A 4 16.42 -17.47 4.86
CA PHE A 4 15.75 -18.58 4.16
C PHE A 4 16.75 -19.45 3.41
N LYS A 5 17.66 -18.84 2.64
CA LYS A 5 18.71 -19.59 1.94
C LYS A 5 19.61 -20.37 2.90
N THR A 6 20.01 -19.75 4.02
CA THR A 6 20.83 -20.41 5.03
C THR A 6 20.14 -21.61 5.65
N ARG A 7 18.83 -21.53 5.89
CA ARG A 7 18.05 -22.60 6.55
C ARG A 7 17.60 -23.71 5.60
N PHE A 8 17.29 -23.37 4.34
CA PHE A 8 16.62 -24.30 3.42
C PHE A 8 17.40 -24.56 2.13
N GLY A 9 18.43 -23.78 1.79
CA GLY A 9 19.32 -23.99 0.64
C GLY A 9 18.89 -23.29 -0.67
N PRO A 10 17.59 -23.29 -1.09
CA PRO A 10 17.18 -22.67 -2.35
C PRO A 10 17.39 -21.16 -2.40
N ASP A 11 17.63 -20.63 -3.61
CA ASP A 11 17.64 -19.20 -3.86
C ASP A 11 16.23 -18.60 -3.77
N VAL A 12 16.16 -17.38 -3.26
CA VAL A 12 14.92 -16.62 -3.10
C VAL A 12 14.96 -15.38 -3.98
N PHE A 13 13.86 -15.06 -4.62
CA PHE A 13 13.67 -13.87 -5.45
C PHE A 13 12.48 -13.08 -4.92
N THR A 14 12.52 -11.76 -5.04
CA THR A 14 11.35 -10.90 -4.90
C THR A 14 10.87 -10.50 -6.29
N ILE A 15 9.56 -10.43 -6.45
CA ILE A 15 8.96 -10.05 -7.73
C ILE A 15 7.75 -9.14 -7.50
N PHE A 16 7.50 -8.24 -8.43
CA PHE A 16 6.19 -7.65 -8.62
C PHE A 16 5.53 -8.35 -9.81
N ASN A 17 4.35 -8.90 -9.59
CA ASN A 17 3.63 -9.70 -10.57
C ASN A 17 2.17 -9.27 -10.68
N MET A 18 1.66 -9.25 -11.90
CA MET A 18 0.26 -8.98 -12.20
C MET A 18 -0.19 -9.79 -13.43
N THR A 19 -1.49 -10.07 -13.51
CA THR A 19 -2.05 -10.90 -14.59
C THR A 19 -1.85 -10.27 -15.95
N GLU A 20 -1.90 -8.95 -16.02
CA GLU A 20 -1.91 -8.17 -17.26
C GLU A 20 -0.56 -8.16 -17.99
N VAL A 21 0.55 -8.21 -17.26
CA VAL A 21 1.91 -8.07 -17.81
C VAL A 21 2.90 -9.10 -17.23
N SER A 22 2.42 -10.07 -16.45
CA SER A 22 3.28 -11.02 -15.73
C SER A 22 4.22 -10.28 -14.75
N SER A 23 5.51 -10.59 -14.70
CA SER A 23 6.47 -10.06 -13.74
C SER A 23 7.35 -8.98 -14.38
N PRO A 24 6.94 -7.69 -14.41
CA PRO A 24 7.76 -6.63 -15.00
C PRO A 24 9.01 -6.30 -14.17
N ILE A 25 8.95 -6.53 -12.86
CA ILE A 25 10.04 -6.29 -11.92
C ILE A 25 10.42 -7.60 -11.23
N VAL A 26 11.72 -7.89 -11.22
CA VAL A 26 12.27 -9.12 -10.60
C VAL A 26 13.62 -8.77 -9.94
N SER A 27 13.90 -9.34 -8.76
CA SER A 27 15.19 -9.19 -8.11
C SER A 27 16.24 -10.17 -8.64
N GLU A 28 17.50 -9.90 -8.34
CA GLU A 28 18.54 -10.91 -8.34
C GLU A 28 18.27 -11.99 -7.28
N ALA A 29 19.03 -13.09 -7.33
CA ALA A 29 18.96 -14.15 -6.31
C ALA A 29 19.38 -13.61 -4.94
N ASN A 30 18.56 -13.84 -3.92
CA ASN A 30 18.80 -13.46 -2.52
C ASN A 30 19.06 -11.96 -2.33
N PRO A 31 18.15 -11.06 -2.76
CA PRO A 31 18.37 -9.63 -2.74
C PRO A 31 18.74 -9.15 -1.34
N THR A 32 19.74 -8.27 -1.27
CA THR A 32 20.20 -7.66 -0.02
C THR A 32 19.44 -6.38 0.33
N LYS A 33 18.90 -5.68 -0.66
CA LYS A 33 18.08 -4.49 -0.44
C LYS A 33 16.72 -4.90 0.12
N ARG A 34 16.40 -4.41 1.32
CA ARG A 34 15.13 -4.73 2.00
C ARG A 34 13.95 -4.00 1.34
N GLY A 35 12.82 -4.68 1.24
CA GLY A 35 11.58 -4.12 0.73
C GLY A 35 11.51 -3.90 -0.79
N THR A 36 12.60 -4.19 -1.53
CA THR A 36 12.58 -4.07 -2.98
C THR A 36 11.82 -5.20 -3.66
N CYS A 37 11.13 -4.87 -4.76
CA CYS A 37 10.60 -5.85 -5.71
C CYS A 37 11.68 -6.29 -6.74
N GLY A 38 12.82 -5.61 -6.81
CA GLY A 38 13.88 -5.85 -7.77
C GLY A 38 14.03 -4.74 -8.80
N ARG A 39 14.53 -5.11 -9.98
CA ARG A 39 14.75 -4.22 -11.13
C ARG A 39 13.85 -4.59 -12.29
N LYS A 40 13.67 -3.68 -13.24
CA LYS A 40 12.92 -3.97 -14.46
C LYS A 40 13.57 -5.13 -15.23
N ARG A 41 12.74 -6.01 -15.74
CA ARG A 41 13.18 -7.15 -16.56
C ARG A 41 13.49 -6.69 -18.00
N ASP A 42 14.44 -7.36 -18.62
CA ASP A 42 14.76 -7.11 -20.05
C ASP A 42 13.53 -7.33 -20.95
N GLY A 43 13.36 -6.44 -21.93
CA GLY A 43 12.24 -6.44 -22.87
C GLY A 43 10.94 -5.90 -22.27
N VAL A 44 11.03 -5.22 -21.13
CA VAL A 44 9.91 -4.48 -20.53
C VAL A 44 10.35 -3.04 -20.30
N ASP A 45 9.57 -2.09 -20.79
CA ASP A 45 9.70 -0.69 -20.46
C ASP A 45 8.84 -0.38 -19.24
N VAL A 46 9.42 0.31 -18.28
CA VAL A 46 8.74 0.74 -17.04
C VAL A 46 9.05 2.20 -16.82
N ARG A 47 8.02 2.98 -16.50
CA ARG A 47 8.14 4.37 -16.03
C ARG A 47 7.33 4.57 -14.77
N LEU A 48 7.71 5.54 -13.97
CA LEU A 48 6.91 6.06 -12.86
C LEU A 48 6.43 7.46 -13.28
N VAL A 49 5.12 7.69 -13.22
CA VAL A 49 4.51 8.92 -13.73
C VAL A 49 3.57 9.55 -12.70
N ASP A 50 3.37 10.85 -12.85
CA ASP A 50 2.40 11.62 -12.10
C ASP A 50 0.97 11.52 -12.70
N GLU A 51 0.04 12.31 -12.18
CA GLU A 51 -1.35 12.37 -12.65
C GLU A 51 -1.53 12.90 -14.09
N TYR A 52 -0.48 13.52 -14.68
CA TYR A 52 -0.44 14.02 -16.04
C TYR A 52 0.32 13.09 -17.01
N ASP A 53 0.67 11.88 -16.57
CA ASP A 53 1.50 10.91 -17.28
C ASP A 53 2.94 11.43 -17.57
N CYS A 54 3.41 12.41 -16.78
CA CYS A 54 4.78 12.90 -16.84
C CYS A 54 5.67 12.08 -15.91
N GLU A 55 6.88 11.70 -16.39
CA GLU A 55 7.81 10.89 -15.62
C GLU A 55 8.32 11.65 -14.38
N VAL A 56 8.21 11.03 -13.20
CA VAL A 56 8.68 11.61 -11.95
C VAL A 56 10.18 11.38 -11.74
N PRO A 57 10.88 12.28 -11.01
CA PRO A 57 12.29 12.11 -10.67
C PRO A 57 12.57 10.83 -9.89
N VAL A 58 13.81 10.32 -10.02
CA VAL A 58 14.31 9.20 -9.21
C VAL A 58 14.17 9.52 -7.71
N GLY A 59 13.58 8.63 -6.97
CA GLY A 59 13.31 8.76 -5.53
C GLY A 59 11.90 9.25 -5.21
N GLU A 60 11.18 9.83 -6.18
CA GLU A 60 9.79 10.23 -6.01
C GLU A 60 8.82 9.09 -6.29
N ILE A 61 7.60 9.24 -5.78
CA ILE A 61 6.53 8.25 -5.94
C ILE A 61 5.73 8.59 -7.18
N GLY A 62 5.50 7.59 -8.05
CA GLY A 62 4.65 7.70 -9.23
C GLY A 62 3.90 6.41 -9.52
N GLU A 63 2.85 6.49 -10.35
CA GLU A 63 2.19 5.32 -10.89
C GLU A 63 3.16 4.55 -11.79
N MET A 64 3.28 3.24 -11.59
CA MET A 64 4.02 2.40 -12.52
C MET A 64 3.21 2.20 -13.79
N ILE A 65 3.77 2.61 -14.94
CA ILE A 65 3.24 2.30 -16.25
C ILE A 65 4.19 1.37 -16.98
N VAL A 66 3.63 0.44 -17.74
CA VAL A 66 4.38 -0.67 -18.35
C VAL A 66 4.04 -0.83 -19.82
N ARG A 67 5.01 -1.17 -20.63
CA ARG A 67 4.84 -1.71 -21.98
C ARG A 67 5.94 -2.72 -22.30
N THR A 68 5.73 -3.53 -23.31
CA THR A 68 6.72 -4.49 -23.80
C THR A 68 6.65 -4.61 -25.32
N ASP A 69 7.79 -4.85 -25.94
CA ASP A 69 7.93 -5.19 -27.36
C ASP A 69 7.80 -6.69 -27.62
N ARG A 70 7.70 -7.51 -26.55
CA ARG A 70 7.59 -8.96 -26.68
C ARG A 70 6.20 -9.34 -27.15
N PRO A 71 6.07 -10.11 -28.25
CA PRO A 71 4.79 -10.65 -28.67
C PRO A 71 4.12 -11.42 -27.52
N TRP A 72 2.83 -11.16 -27.30
CA TRP A 72 2.02 -11.83 -26.24
C TRP A 72 2.47 -11.52 -24.82
N GLY A 73 3.32 -10.52 -24.62
CA GLY A 73 3.84 -10.15 -23.31
C GLY A 73 2.84 -9.44 -22.39
N MET A 74 1.70 -8.99 -22.94
CA MET A 74 0.65 -8.29 -22.21
C MET A 74 -0.72 -8.81 -22.64
N ASN A 75 -1.73 -8.61 -21.77
CA ASN A 75 -3.12 -8.94 -22.10
C ASN A 75 -3.65 -8.01 -23.20
N SER A 76 -4.70 -8.42 -23.88
CA SER A 76 -5.40 -7.63 -24.90
C SER A 76 -6.59 -6.82 -24.33
N GLY A 77 -6.74 -6.80 -23.01
CA GLY A 77 -7.79 -6.08 -22.30
C GLY A 77 -8.64 -6.97 -21.40
N TYR A 78 -9.61 -6.37 -20.75
CA TYR A 78 -10.52 -7.02 -19.79
C TYR A 78 -11.78 -7.51 -20.49
N TYR A 79 -12.13 -8.78 -20.29
CA TYR A 79 -13.29 -9.40 -20.93
C TYR A 79 -14.60 -8.66 -20.59
N LYS A 80 -15.30 -8.20 -21.63
CA LYS A 80 -16.54 -7.41 -21.52
C LYS A 80 -16.44 -6.12 -20.67
N GLN A 81 -15.24 -5.57 -20.52
CA GLN A 81 -14.95 -4.37 -19.73
C GLN A 81 -14.19 -3.35 -20.61
N SER A 82 -14.84 -2.85 -21.66
CA SER A 82 -14.20 -1.94 -22.63
C SER A 82 -13.77 -0.62 -22.01
N VAL A 83 -14.55 -0.07 -21.09
CA VAL A 83 -14.23 1.18 -20.38
C VAL A 83 -12.99 0.99 -19.51
N ALA A 84 -12.99 -0.02 -18.64
CA ALA A 84 -11.84 -0.33 -17.80
C ALA A 84 -10.58 -0.66 -18.63
N THR A 85 -10.75 -1.28 -19.80
CA THR A 85 -9.64 -1.54 -20.73
C THR A 85 -9.08 -0.22 -21.28
N ALA A 86 -9.95 0.71 -21.73
CA ALA A 86 -9.52 2.00 -22.27
C ALA A 86 -8.83 2.87 -21.19
N GLU A 87 -9.31 2.83 -19.96
CA GLU A 87 -8.70 3.53 -18.82
C GLU A 87 -7.32 2.96 -18.46
N ALA A 88 -7.17 1.62 -18.47
CA ALA A 88 -5.91 0.97 -18.17
C ALA A 88 -4.88 1.11 -19.31
N TRP A 89 -5.34 1.20 -20.56
CA TRP A 89 -4.49 1.33 -21.74
C TRP A 89 -4.62 2.72 -22.35
N ARG A 90 -3.93 3.69 -21.78
CA ARG A 90 -3.90 5.05 -22.30
C ARG A 90 -2.48 5.49 -22.67
N ASN A 91 -2.35 6.43 -23.60
CA ASN A 91 -1.06 6.98 -24.06
C ASN A 91 -0.04 5.93 -24.55
N GLY A 92 -0.51 4.73 -24.99
CA GLY A 92 0.36 3.64 -25.44
C GLY A 92 1.07 2.87 -24.32
N TRP A 93 0.62 3.05 -23.08
CA TRP A 93 1.11 2.37 -21.90
C TRP A 93 -0.03 1.66 -21.15
N PHE A 94 0.32 0.58 -20.47
CA PHE A 94 -0.56 -0.04 -19.49
C PHE A 94 -0.33 0.60 -18.12
N HIS A 95 -1.37 1.17 -17.57
CA HIS A 95 -1.41 1.79 -16.25
C HIS A 95 -1.75 0.74 -15.20
N THR A 96 -0.82 0.47 -14.29
CA THR A 96 -0.97 -0.61 -13.32
C THR A 96 -1.92 -0.26 -12.17
N GLY A 97 -2.11 1.03 -11.91
CA GLY A 97 -2.80 1.52 -10.72
C GLY A 97 -2.01 1.31 -9.42
N ASP A 98 -0.73 0.92 -9.54
CA ASP A 98 0.15 0.68 -8.40
C ASP A 98 1.26 1.75 -8.36
N CYS A 99 1.46 2.37 -7.20
CA CYS A 99 2.49 3.37 -6.95
C CYS A 99 3.79 2.73 -6.53
N PHE A 100 4.86 3.21 -7.12
CA PHE A 100 6.23 2.76 -6.84
C PHE A 100 7.17 3.95 -6.64
N ARG A 101 8.29 3.66 -6.03
CA ARG A 101 9.48 4.51 -6.01
C ARG A 101 10.65 3.72 -6.59
N VAL A 102 11.51 4.37 -7.35
CA VAL A 102 12.76 3.79 -7.86
C VAL A 102 13.94 4.50 -7.21
N ASP A 103 14.96 3.75 -6.79
CA ASP A 103 16.21 4.34 -6.27
C ASP A 103 17.24 4.59 -7.38
N SER A 104 18.34 5.27 -7.04
CA SER A 104 19.43 5.58 -7.99
C SER A 104 20.12 4.35 -8.58
N ASP A 105 19.96 3.18 -7.94
CA ASP A 105 20.53 1.91 -8.43
C ASP A 105 19.52 1.14 -9.30
N GLY A 106 18.33 1.71 -9.55
CA GLY A 106 17.28 1.14 -10.39
C GLY A 106 16.44 0.06 -9.72
N TYR A 107 16.44 -0.01 -8.38
CA TYR A 107 15.53 -0.90 -7.64
C TYR A 107 14.20 -0.24 -7.38
N TYR A 108 13.12 -1.00 -7.65
CA TYR A 108 11.74 -0.59 -7.48
C TYR A 108 11.20 -1.06 -6.13
N TYR A 109 10.47 -0.16 -5.48
CA TYR A 109 9.81 -0.39 -4.20
C TYR A 109 8.33 -0.10 -4.36
N PHE A 110 7.51 -1.11 -4.08
CA PHE A 110 6.06 -0.91 -4.02
C PHE A 110 5.71 0.00 -2.85
N VAL A 111 4.88 0.98 -3.10
CA VAL A 111 4.42 1.95 -2.08
C VAL A 111 2.99 1.64 -1.69
N ASP A 112 2.06 1.69 -2.65
CA ASP A 112 0.64 1.41 -2.43
C ASP A 112 -0.10 1.31 -3.77
N ARG A 113 -1.39 1.00 -3.71
CA ARG A 113 -2.29 1.21 -4.85
C ARG A 113 -2.76 2.65 -4.88
N MET A 114 -2.88 3.24 -6.08
CA MET A 114 -3.37 4.62 -6.23
C MET A 114 -4.71 4.85 -5.53
N LYS A 115 -5.64 3.91 -5.67
CA LYS A 115 -6.98 3.98 -5.05
C LYS A 115 -6.99 3.74 -3.54
N ASP A 116 -5.92 3.24 -2.95
CA ASP A 116 -5.81 2.93 -1.53
C ASP A 116 -4.91 3.92 -0.79
N ALA A 117 -4.15 4.77 -1.51
CA ALA A 117 -3.39 5.87 -0.93
C ALA A 117 -4.34 6.85 -0.21
N ILE A 118 -3.93 7.31 0.96
CA ILE A 118 -4.72 8.20 1.80
C ILE A 118 -4.10 9.59 1.72
N ARG A 119 -4.88 10.59 1.25
CA ARG A 119 -4.39 11.96 1.12
C ARG A 119 -4.82 12.80 2.31
N ARG A 120 -3.88 13.11 3.19
CA ARG A 120 -4.16 13.82 4.43
C ARG A 120 -3.19 14.97 4.65
N ARG A 121 -3.72 16.22 4.74
CA ARG A 121 -2.94 17.45 5.03
C ARG A 121 -1.80 17.66 4.04
N GLY A 122 -2.03 17.36 2.76
CA GLY A 122 -1.03 17.47 1.72
C GLY A 122 -0.03 16.31 1.66
N GLU A 123 -0.11 15.35 2.58
CA GLU A 123 0.75 14.15 2.60
C GLU A 123 0.04 12.95 1.95
N ASN A 124 0.77 12.20 1.15
CA ASN A 124 0.33 10.91 0.61
C ASN A 124 0.78 9.79 1.56
N ILE A 125 -0.18 9.18 2.24
CA ILE A 125 0.05 8.11 3.21
C ILE A 125 -0.17 6.77 2.54
N SER A 126 0.81 5.88 2.64
CA SER A 126 0.67 4.49 2.22
C SER A 126 -0.22 3.73 3.20
N SER A 127 -1.33 3.20 2.71
CA SER A 127 -2.18 2.32 3.51
C SER A 127 -1.43 1.06 3.94
N PHE A 128 -0.53 0.57 3.10
CA PHE A 128 0.30 -0.60 3.37
C PHE A 128 1.28 -0.35 4.54
N GLU A 129 1.91 0.84 4.61
CA GLU A 129 2.78 1.19 5.74
C GLU A 129 2.00 1.28 7.05
N VAL A 130 0.82 1.90 7.02
CA VAL A 130 -0.06 1.95 8.19
C VAL A 130 -0.44 0.55 8.65
N GLU A 131 -0.86 -0.32 7.74
CA GLU A 131 -1.24 -1.71 8.04
C GLU A 131 -0.07 -2.51 8.63
N ALA A 132 1.14 -2.35 8.10
CA ALA A 132 2.33 -3.03 8.59
C ALA A 132 2.60 -2.69 10.07
N GLU A 133 2.46 -1.42 10.46
CA GLU A 133 2.64 -0.99 11.84
C GLU A 133 1.48 -1.42 12.74
N VAL A 134 0.24 -1.43 12.22
CA VAL A 134 -0.94 -1.89 12.96
C VAL A 134 -0.83 -3.38 13.27
N VAL A 135 -0.43 -4.21 12.31
CA VAL A 135 -0.23 -5.66 12.49
C VAL A 135 0.94 -5.98 13.42
N ALA A 136 1.89 -5.06 13.61
CA ALA A 136 2.95 -5.23 14.61
C ALA A 136 2.43 -5.20 16.07
N TYR A 137 1.18 -4.76 16.30
CA TYR A 137 0.54 -4.84 17.61
C TYR A 137 0.06 -6.28 17.87
N GLU A 138 0.55 -6.89 18.93
CA GLU A 138 0.45 -8.34 19.20
C GLU A 138 -1.00 -8.89 19.30
N ALA A 139 -1.99 -8.04 19.58
CA ALA A 139 -3.39 -8.44 19.62
C ALA A 139 -4.09 -8.33 18.25
N VAL A 140 -3.45 -7.75 17.23
CA VAL A 140 -4.02 -7.60 15.89
C VAL A 140 -3.60 -8.78 15.02
N ARG A 141 -4.60 -9.49 14.47
CA ARG A 141 -4.41 -10.55 13.48
C ARG A 141 -4.35 -9.98 12.06
N GLU A 142 -5.22 -9.05 11.75
CA GLU A 142 -5.39 -8.46 10.43
C GLU A 142 -5.77 -6.99 10.56
N ALA A 143 -5.33 -6.19 9.60
CA ALA A 143 -5.64 -4.77 9.51
C ALA A 143 -5.93 -4.36 8.07
N ALA A 144 -6.77 -3.34 7.92
CA ALA A 144 -7.00 -2.63 6.67
C ALA A 144 -7.02 -1.14 6.95
N ALA A 145 -6.11 -0.39 6.35
CA ALA A 145 -6.08 1.07 6.40
C ALA A 145 -6.72 1.64 5.13
N TYR A 146 -7.53 2.66 5.28
CA TYR A 146 -8.24 3.32 4.18
C TYR A 146 -8.60 4.76 4.51
N ALA A 147 -8.84 5.52 3.45
CA ALA A 147 -9.30 6.89 3.54
C ALA A 147 -10.79 6.96 3.91
N VAL A 148 -11.15 7.89 4.79
CA VAL A 148 -12.52 8.33 5.00
C VAL A 148 -12.59 9.85 4.87
N PRO A 149 -13.67 10.43 4.31
CA PRO A 149 -13.81 11.87 4.20
C PRO A 149 -13.73 12.57 5.57
N SER A 150 -13.07 13.72 5.63
CA SER A 150 -13.03 14.57 6.81
C SER A 150 -13.88 15.84 6.63
N ASP A 151 -14.21 16.47 7.76
CA ASP A 151 -14.96 17.74 7.78
C ASP A 151 -14.20 18.92 7.17
N VAL A 152 -12.88 18.79 6.94
CA VAL A 152 -11.99 19.84 6.43
C VAL A 152 -11.59 19.67 4.96
N GLY A 153 -12.25 18.75 4.22
CA GLY A 153 -12.12 18.62 2.77
C GLY A 153 -11.00 17.71 2.26
N GLU A 154 -10.20 17.14 3.15
CA GLU A 154 -9.22 16.08 2.85
C GLU A 154 -9.64 14.77 3.54
N ASP A 155 -8.88 13.70 3.29
CA ASP A 155 -9.14 12.41 3.94
C ASP A 155 -8.60 12.37 5.39
N GLU A 156 -9.19 11.48 6.18
CA GLU A 156 -8.63 11.02 7.45
C GLU A 156 -8.28 9.53 7.37
N VAL A 157 -7.26 9.14 8.14
CA VAL A 157 -6.83 7.75 8.21
C VAL A 157 -7.79 6.98 9.12
N MET A 158 -8.40 5.93 8.58
CA MET A 158 -9.19 4.96 9.32
C MET A 158 -8.56 3.57 9.18
N VAL A 159 -8.58 2.80 10.27
CA VAL A 159 -8.18 1.39 10.26
C VAL A 159 -9.32 0.51 10.76
N ALA A 160 -9.59 -0.57 10.03
CA ALA A 160 -10.37 -1.68 10.51
C ALA A 160 -9.40 -2.79 10.93
N VAL A 161 -9.61 -3.38 12.11
CA VAL A 161 -8.74 -4.41 12.69
C VAL A 161 -9.54 -5.61 13.15
N ALA A 162 -8.96 -6.81 12.97
CA ALA A 162 -9.50 -8.04 13.55
C ALA A 162 -8.52 -8.59 14.60
N PRO A 163 -9.01 -9.01 15.78
CA PRO A 163 -8.15 -9.51 16.85
C PRO A 163 -7.62 -10.90 16.57
N VAL A 164 -6.51 -11.22 17.19
CA VAL A 164 -6.06 -12.61 17.36
C VAL A 164 -7.08 -13.36 18.20
N GLU A 165 -7.33 -14.62 17.87
CA GLU A 165 -8.28 -15.45 18.60
C GLU A 165 -7.99 -15.47 20.11
N GLY A 166 -9.02 -15.21 20.90
CA GLY A 166 -8.92 -15.13 22.37
C GLY A 166 -8.32 -13.84 22.93
N ARG A 167 -7.98 -12.87 22.07
CA ARG A 167 -7.51 -11.54 22.50
C ARG A 167 -8.54 -10.45 22.21
N SER A 168 -8.47 -9.37 22.98
CA SER A 168 -9.23 -8.14 22.73
C SER A 168 -8.29 -7.01 22.34
N ILE A 169 -8.79 -6.08 21.52
CA ILE A 169 -8.07 -4.87 21.14
C ILE A 169 -8.74 -3.70 21.86
N ASP A 170 -7.93 -2.89 22.56
CA ASP A 170 -8.35 -1.58 23.04
C ASP A 170 -7.86 -0.52 22.04
N ALA A 171 -8.78 0.25 21.45
CA ALA A 171 -8.48 1.19 20.37
C ALA A 171 -7.54 2.31 20.83
N GLU A 172 -7.69 2.80 22.08
CA GLU A 172 -6.79 3.84 22.60
C GLU A 172 -5.38 3.32 22.76
N THR A 173 -5.20 2.13 23.34
CA THR A 173 -3.90 1.49 23.54
C THR A 173 -3.22 1.22 22.19
N LEU A 174 -3.97 0.72 21.21
CA LEU A 174 -3.47 0.52 19.84
C LEU A 174 -2.96 1.84 19.24
N VAL A 175 -3.76 2.91 19.29
CA VAL A 175 -3.39 4.20 18.70
C VAL A 175 -2.19 4.84 19.42
N ARG A 176 -2.06 4.68 20.74
CA ARG A 176 -0.88 5.11 21.49
C ARG A 176 0.38 4.33 21.10
N PHE A 177 0.26 3.01 20.89
CA PHE A 177 1.35 2.17 20.38
C PHE A 177 1.81 2.68 19.00
N LEU A 178 0.87 2.98 18.08
CA LEU A 178 1.17 3.49 16.75
C LEU A 178 1.81 4.87 16.78
N GLY A 179 1.39 5.74 17.70
CA GLY A 179 1.92 7.09 17.84
C GLY A 179 3.41 7.16 18.18
N ALA A 180 3.97 6.10 18.75
CA ALA A 180 5.41 5.97 19.03
C ALA A 180 6.21 5.36 17.86
N ARG A 181 5.54 4.88 16.80
CA ARG A 181 6.17 4.07 15.75
C ARG A 181 6.08 4.69 14.36
N MET A 182 5.13 5.57 14.14
CA MET A 182 4.89 6.17 12.82
C MET A 182 4.80 7.70 12.91
N ALA A 183 4.95 8.35 11.78
CA ALA A 183 4.80 9.81 11.70
C ALA A 183 3.38 10.22 12.16
N HIS A 184 3.29 11.34 12.88
CA HIS A 184 2.05 11.83 13.50
C HIS A 184 0.87 11.97 12.51
N PHE A 185 1.13 12.27 11.24
CA PHE A 185 0.12 12.41 10.20
C PHE A 185 -0.40 11.05 9.70
N MET A 186 0.36 9.94 9.88
CA MET A 186 -0.04 8.58 9.52
C MET A 186 -0.89 7.92 10.61
N VAL A 187 -0.82 8.40 11.87
CA VAL A 187 -1.55 7.78 12.99
C VAL A 187 -3.05 7.86 12.74
N PRO A 188 -3.77 6.72 12.74
CA PRO A 188 -5.21 6.68 12.47
C PRO A 188 -6.00 7.58 13.41
N ARG A 189 -6.98 8.31 12.87
CA ARG A 189 -8.00 8.99 13.66
C ARG A 189 -9.06 8.02 14.12
N TYR A 190 -9.47 7.13 13.22
CA TYR A 190 -10.57 6.22 13.43
C TYR A 190 -10.09 4.78 13.50
N VAL A 191 -10.64 4.04 14.47
CA VAL A 191 -10.40 2.59 14.62
C VAL A 191 -11.73 1.87 14.68
N ARG A 192 -11.90 0.86 13.86
CA ARG A 192 -13.05 -0.04 13.89
C ARG A 192 -12.58 -1.45 14.18
N ILE A 193 -13.13 -2.08 15.19
CA ILE A 193 -12.79 -3.44 15.59
C ILE A 193 -13.88 -4.37 15.09
N LEU A 194 -13.50 -5.35 14.28
CA LEU A 194 -14.39 -6.34 13.69
C LEU A 194 -13.90 -7.74 14.04
N ASP A 195 -14.81 -8.69 14.20
CA ASP A 195 -14.44 -10.10 14.41
C ASP A 195 -13.64 -10.64 13.21
N GLU A 196 -14.04 -10.25 12.00
CA GLU A 196 -13.37 -10.59 10.73
C GLU A 196 -13.50 -9.46 9.71
N LEU A 197 -12.44 -9.22 8.94
CA LEU A 197 -12.48 -8.27 7.83
C LEU A 197 -13.19 -8.87 6.61
N PRO A 198 -13.93 -8.07 5.80
CA PRO A 198 -14.55 -8.55 4.58
C PRO A 198 -13.48 -8.99 3.56
N LYS A 199 -13.62 -10.20 3.00
CA LYS A 199 -12.62 -10.80 2.10
C LYS A 199 -13.25 -11.32 0.80
N THR A 200 -12.43 -11.31 -0.22
CA THR A 200 -12.70 -12.05 -1.46
C THR A 200 -12.58 -13.56 -1.21
N PRO A 201 -13.09 -14.42 -2.13
CA PRO A 201 -12.86 -15.87 -2.07
C PRO A 201 -11.38 -16.29 -2.04
N SER A 202 -10.48 -15.42 -2.51
CA SER A 202 -9.02 -15.60 -2.46
C SER A 202 -8.37 -15.00 -1.21
N SER A 203 -9.14 -14.73 -0.15
CA SER A 203 -8.69 -14.20 1.16
C SER A 203 -8.06 -12.80 1.13
N LYS A 204 -8.32 -12.01 0.08
CA LYS A 204 -7.87 -10.60 0.03
C LYS A 204 -8.91 -9.70 0.68
N VAL A 205 -8.48 -8.80 1.56
CA VAL A 205 -9.38 -7.83 2.20
C VAL A 205 -10.01 -6.91 1.16
N MET A 206 -11.33 -6.75 1.25
CA MET A 206 -12.11 -5.88 0.36
C MET A 206 -12.21 -4.46 0.96
N LYS A 207 -11.12 -3.67 0.88
CA LYS A 207 -11.07 -2.30 1.39
C LYS A 207 -12.21 -1.41 0.87
N HIS A 208 -12.66 -1.65 -0.37
CA HIS A 208 -13.77 -0.87 -0.94
C HIS A 208 -15.09 -1.04 -0.17
N VAL A 209 -15.34 -2.21 0.41
CA VAL A 209 -16.52 -2.44 1.27
C VAL A 209 -16.41 -1.59 2.53
N LEU A 210 -15.28 -1.66 3.23
CA LEU A 210 -15.00 -0.88 4.44
C LEU A 210 -15.07 0.63 4.18
N ARG A 211 -14.51 1.07 3.04
CA ARG A 211 -14.56 2.49 2.64
C ARG A 211 -15.99 2.97 2.35
N ASN A 212 -16.81 2.15 1.71
CA ASN A 212 -18.20 2.48 1.43
C ASN A 212 -19.07 2.53 2.69
N GLU A 213 -18.76 1.72 3.70
CA GLU A 213 -19.42 1.78 5.02
C GLU A 213 -19.04 3.06 5.78
N GLY A 214 -17.82 3.55 5.58
CA GLY A 214 -17.32 4.78 6.20
C GLY A 214 -17.25 4.70 7.72
N ILE A 215 -17.51 5.85 8.37
CA ILE A 215 -17.55 5.95 9.83
C ILE A 215 -18.93 5.45 10.31
N THR A 216 -18.91 4.40 11.10
CA THR A 216 -20.12 3.73 11.65
C THR A 216 -20.23 3.97 13.16
N SER A 217 -21.35 3.59 13.75
CA SER A 217 -21.60 3.79 15.20
C SER A 217 -20.65 3.00 16.12
N ASP A 218 -20.01 1.95 15.60
CA ASP A 218 -19.01 1.13 16.27
C ASP A 218 -17.56 1.61 16.01
N THR A 219 -17.41 2.73 15.32
CA THR A 219 -16.11 3.34 15.06
C THR A 219 -15.64 4.19 16.25
N TRP A 220 -14.48 3.88 16.81
CA TRP A 220 -13.83 4.69 17.81
C TRP A 220 -13.09 5.87 17.16
N ASP A 221 -13.27 7.09 17.68
CA ASP A 221 -12.60 8.31 17.24
C ASP A 221 -11.66 8.83 18.33
N ARG A 222 -10.37 8.90 18.08
CA ARG A 222 -9.38 9.45 19.04
C ARG A 222 -9.63 10.91 19.40
N ALA A 223 -10.31 11.68 18.54
CA ALA A 223 -10.63 13.06 18.82
C ALA A 223 -11.65 13.19 19.96
N SER A 224 -12.52 12.18 20.16
CA SER A 224 -13.52 12.17 21.24
C SER A 224 -12.90 12.19 22.64
N ILE A 225 -11.66 11.71 22.77
CA ILE A 225 -10.90 11.71 24.04
C ILE A 225 -9.78 12.77 24.05
N GLY A 226 -9.74 13.67 23.04
CA GLY A 226 -8.73 14.72 22.95
C GLY A 226 -7.31 14.22 22.66
N LEU A 227 -7.14 12.97 22.20
CA LEU A 227 -5.81 12.39 21.92
C LEU A 227 -5.23 12.97 20.63
N GLN A 228 -4.15 13.75 20.76
CA GLN A 228 -3.43 14.41 19.68
C GLN A 228 -1.97 14.01 19.67
N PHE A 229 -1.43 13.79 18.47
CA PHE A 229 0.01 13.58 18.23
C PHE A 229 0.59 14.84 17.61
N LYS A 230 1.65 15.38 18.22
CA LYS A 230 2.34 16.58 17.74
C LYS A 230 3.53 16.17 16.88
N ARG A 231 3.88 17.02 15.91
CA ARG A 231 5.12 16.91 15.15
C ARG A 231 6.29 17.00 16.12
N GLU A 232 7.13 15.98 16.21
CA GLU A 232 8.40 16.10 16.93
C GLU A 232 9.26 17.12 16.18
N THR A 233 9.62 18.20 16.88
CA THR A 233 10.61 19.13 16.38
C THR A 233 11.96 18.44 16.61
N LEU A 234 12.60 17.96 15.53
CA LEU A 234 13.97 17.50 15.59
C LEU A 234 14.82 18.68 16.07
N THR A 235 15.21 18.68 17.34
CA THR A 235 16.29 19.53 17.82
C THR A 235 17.57 19.01 17.18
N ALA A 236 18.10 19.76 16.21
CA ALA A 236 19.43 19.52 15.68
C ALA A 236 20.43 19.63 16.85
N HIS A 237 21.13 18.54 17.14
CA HIS A 237 22.34 18.51 17.96
C HIS A 237 23.58 18.61 17.07
#